data_9f20f1ce81a91a495c8d74cefb033a54
#
_entry.id   9f20f1ce81a91a495c8d74cefb033a54
#
_cell.length_a   1.000
_cell.length_b   1.000
_cell.length_c   1.000
_cell.angle_alpha   90.00
_cell.angle_beta   90.00
_cell.angle_gamma   90.00
#
_symmetry.space_group_name_H-M   'P 1'
#
loop_
_entity.id
_entity.type
_entity.pdbx_description
1 polymer ?
#
loop_
_entity_poly.entity_id
_entity_poly.type
_entity_poly.pdbx_seq_one_letter_code
_entity_poly.pdbx_strand_id
1 'polypeptide(L)'
;FLVHRFVGEEDLVVRTLDPRLGKVAHLSAAAIREDGEAALIVDCEDILSSMRQQLAEGRSPAARRRVITEGAAQRKRVLVVDDSATVREVERQLLVRLGYEVETAKDGADGLIALRNGAYDLLVSDVDMPRMTGIELVRAARAEPRFAGLPIIIVSYKDREEDRLAGLEAGANAYLTKGAFQDETFATTVRDLIGEPTR
;
A
#
# COMPACT_ATOMS: atom_id res chain seq x y z
N PHE A 1 -2.02 2.48 26.17
CA PHE A 1 -2.22 2.75 24.74
C PHE A 1 -1.65 4.12 24.41
N LEU A 2 -0.83 4.22 23.36
CA LEU A 2 -0.39 5.49 22.79
C LEU A 2 -1.31 5.81 21.61
N VAL A 3 -1.96 6.96 21.67
CA VAL A 3 -2.80 7.48 20.58
C VAL A 3 -2.12 8.71 19.99
N HIS A 4 -2.22 8.90 18.68
CA HIS A 4 -1.60 10.03 17.99
C HIS A 4 -2.35 11.33 18.24
N ARG A 5 -3.66 11.25 18.41
CA ARG A 5 -4.53 12.40 18.60
C ARG A 5 -5.86 11.98 19.24
N PHE A 6 -6.38 12.81 20.14
CA PHE A 6 -7.77 12.76 20.56
C PHE A 6 -8.60 13.51 19.51
N VAL A 7 -9.61 12.86 18.95
CA VAL A 7 -10.41 13.43 17.84
C VAL A 7 -11.65 14.15 18.36
N GLY A 8 -12.26 13.64 19.42
CA GLY A 8 -13.45 14.20 20.01
C GLY A 8 -14.16 13.21 20.93
N GLU A 9 -15.26 13.65 21.48
CA GLU A 9 -16.17 12.85 22.29
C GLU A 9 -17.53 12.84 21.60
N GLU A 10 -18.18 11.70 21.53
CA GLU A 10 -19.43 11.50 20.80
C GLU A 10 -20.30 10.52 21.57
N ASP A 11 -21.58 10.84 21.73
CA ASP A 11 -22.56 9.95 22.34
C ASP A 11 -23.02 8.91 21.31
N LEU A 12 -22.76 7.64 21.58
CA LEU A 12 -23.05 6.55 20.66
C LEU A 12 -24.13 5.60 21.21
N VAL A 13 -25.06 5.22 20.37
CA VAL A 13 -26.01 4.14 20.70
C VAL A 13 -25.34 2.80 20.43
N VAL A 14 -24.88 2.17 21.50
CA VAL A 14 -24.17 0.89 21.44
C VAL A 14 -25.14 -0.27 21.17
N ARG A 15 -24.79 -1.13 20.22
CA ARG A 15 -25.47 -2.39 19.92
C ARG A 15 -24.51 -3.54 20.11
N THR A 16 -24.98 -4.61 20.77
CA THR A 16 -24.22 -5.86 20.85
C THR A 16 -24.04 -6.46 19.46
N LEU A 17 -22.89 -7.07 19.23
CA LEU A 17 -22.66 -7.83 17.99
C LEU A 17 -23.66 -8.98 17.85
N ASP A 18 -24.04 -9.30 16.61
CA ASP A 18 -24.98 -10.41 16.36
C ASP A 18 -24.40 -11.71 16.95
N PRO A 19 -25.19 -12.43 17.80
CA PRO A 19 -24.73 -13.68 18.40
C PRO A 19 -24.25 -14.75 17.43
N ARG A 20 -24.68 -14.68 16.17
CA ARG A 20 -24.23 -15.58 15.09
C ARG A 20 -22.75 -15.39 14.73
N LEU A 21 -22.15 -14.22 15.02
CA LEU A 21 -20.75 -13.95 14.79
C LEU A 21 -19.84 -14.61 15.84
N GLY A 22 -20.42 -15.14 16.92
CA GLY A 22 -19.65 -15.65 18.04
C GLY A 22 -18.85 -14.55 18.73
N LYS A 23 -17.83 -14.94 19.51
CA LYS A 23 -16.89 -13.99 20.13
C LYS A 23 -15.92 -13.46 19.07
N VAL A 24 -16.08 -12.19 18.71
CA VAL A 24 -15.11 -11.50 17.85
C VAL A 24 -13.97 -10.99 18.72
N ALA A 25 -12.74 -11.44 18.46
CA ALA A 25 -11.58 -11.05 19.27
C ALA A 25 -11.40 -9.54 19.32
N HIS A 26 -11.17 -9.00 20.52
CA HIS A 26 -10.89 -7.58 20.78
C HIS A 26 -12.04 -6.60 20.52
N LEU A 27 -13.24 -7.07 20.20
CA LEU A 27 -14.41 -6.23 19.99
C LEU A 27 -15.51 -6.59 21.00
N SER A 28 -16.08 -5.57 21.65
CA SER A 28 -17.20 -5.73 22.59
C SER A 28 -18.56 -5.43 21.98
N ALA A 29 -18.61 -4.46 21.06
CA ALA A 29 -19.86 -3.99 20.48
C ALA A 29 -19.63 -3.20 19.19
N ALA A 30 -20.71 -2.77 18.56
CA ALA A 30 -20.72 -1.81 17.47
C ALA A 30 -21.70 -0.67 17.77
N ALA A 31 -21.49 0.48 17.18
CA ALA A 31 -22.42 1.60 17.23
C ALA A 31 -22.59 2.20 15.84
N ILE A 32 -23.69 2.87 15.61
CA ILE A 32 -23.88 3.66 14.39
C ILE A 32 -23.76 5.12 14.81
N ARG A 33 -22.87 5.85 14.16
CA ARG A 33 -22.65 7.28 14.34
C ARG A 33 -23.76 8.10 13.67
N GLU A 34 -23.84 9.37 13.99
CA GLU A 34 -24.85 10.27 13.40
C GLU A 34 -24.73 10.39 11.87
N ASP A 35 -23.50 10.24 11.33
CA ASP A 35 -23.22 10.23 9.89
C ASP A 35 -23.60 8.92 9.18
N GLY A 36 -24.09 7.92 9.93
CA GLY A 36 -24.46 6.60 9.42
C GLY A 36 -23.30 5.61 9.33
N GLU A 37 -22.07 6.00 9.69
CA GLU A 37 -20.94 5.10 9.70
C GLU A 37 -20.94 4.19 10.94
N ALA A 38 -20.42 2.98 10.79
CA ALA A 38 -20.28 2.03 11.89
C ALA A 38 -19.00 2.29 12.68
N ALA A 39 -19.13 2.51 13.97
CA ALA A 39 -18.04 2.55 14.93
C ALA A 39 -17.94 1.21 15.67
N LEU A 40 -16.74 0.62 15.72
CA LEU A 40 -16.47 -0.60 16.46
C LEU A 40 -15.94 -0.27 17.86
N ILE A 41 -16.54 -0.86 18.89
CA ILE A 41 -16.13 -0.67 20.28
C ILE A 41 -15.15 -1.77 20.67
N VAL A 42 -13.95 -1.33 20.99
CA VAL A 42 -12.83 -2.21 21.30
C VAL A 42 -12.89 -2.68 22.75
N ASP A 43 -12.69 -3.99 22.96
CA ASP A 43 -12.52 -4.59 24.29
C ASP A 43 -11.07 -4.48 24.75
N CYS A 44 -10.81 -3.49 25.60
CA CYS A 44 -9.47 -3.23 26.11
C CYS A 44 -8.96 -4.35 27.03
N GLU A 45 -9.84 -5.04 27.78
CA GLU A 45 -9.46 -6.14 28.65
C GLU A 45 -9.05 -7.38 27.85
N ASP A 46 -9.80 -7.69 26.79
CA ASP A 46 -9.48 -8.78 25.88
C ASP A 46 -8.16 -8.53 25.14
N ILE A 47 -7.89 -7.28 24.73
CA ILE A 47 -6.60 -6.89 24.16
C ILE A 47 -5.47 -7.08 25.17
N LEU A 48 -5.62 -6.58 26.39
CA LEU A 48 -4.60 -6.69 27.43
C LEU A 48 -4.33 -8.16 27.81
N SER A 49 -5.37 -8.97 27.89
CA SER A 49 -5.26 -10.41 28.15
C SER A 49 -4.50 -11.12 27.03
N SER A 50 -4.84 -10.84 25.79
CA SER A 50 -4.13 -11.38 24.61
C SER A 50 -2.66 -10.95 24.57
N MET A 51 -2.37 -9.70 24.94
CA MET A 51 -0.97 -9.21 25.03
C MET A 51 -0.17 -9.90 26.14
N ARG A 52 -0.78 -10.10 27.32
CA ARG A 52 -0.15 -10.81 28.44
C ARG A 52 0.18 -12.26 28.09
N GLN A 53 -0.76 -12.93 27.44
CA GLN A 53 -0.57 -14.33 27.01
C GLN A 53 0.59 -14.43 26.00
N GLN A 54 0.68 -13.51 25.05
CA GLN A 54 1.75 -13.51 24.05
C GLN A 54 3.12 -13.17 24.62
N LEU A 55 3.18 -12.29 25.61
CA LEU A 55 4.42 -12.02 26.35
C LEU A 55 4.89 -13.23 27.15
N ALA A 56 3.96 -13.99 27.75
CA ALA A 56 4.26 -15.22 28.48
C ALA A 56 4.74 -16.35 27.55
N GLU A 57 4.27 -16.37 26.29
CA GLU A 57 4.71 -17.32 25.25
C GLU A 57 6.02 -16.90 24.55
N GLY A 58 6.70 -15.85 24.99
CA GLY A 58 7.98 -15.38 24.46
C GLY A 58 7.92 -14.80 23.03
N ARG A 59 6.72 -14.48 22.53
CA ARG A 59 6.53 -13.91 21.20
C ARG A 59 6.72 -12.39 21.24
N SER A 60 7.80 -11.94 20.61
CA SER A 60 8.13 -10.50 20.53
C SER A 60 7.07 -9.68 19.76
N PRO A 61 6.78 -8.44 20.18
CA PRO A 61 5.88 -7.52 19.47
C PRO A 61 6.27 -7.23 18.01
N ALA A 62 7.56 -7.42 17.67
CA ALA A 62 8.06 -7.26 16.30
C ALA A 62 7.54 -8.36 15.35
N ALA A 63 7.30 -9.57 15.85
CA ALA A 63 6.70 -10.66 15.09
C ALA A 63 5.21 -10.40 14.78
N ARG A 64 4.54 -9.60 15.62
CA ARG A 64 3.11 -9.29 15.49
C ARG A 64 2.80 -8.30 14.37
N ARG A 65 3.77 -7.46 13.98
CA ARG A 65 3.60 -6.61 12.78
C ARG A 65 3.39 -7.46 11.51
N ARG A 66 3.92 -8.69 11.51
CA ARG A 66 3.69 -9.67 10.41
C ARG A 66 2.37 -10.43 10.56
N VAL A 67 1.92 -10.75 11.78
CA VAL A 67 0.74 -11.63 12.00
C VAL A 67 -0.60 -10.87 11.93
N ILE A 68 -0.63 -9.57 12.30
CA ILE A 68 -1.84 -8.75 12.10
C ILE A 68 -2.07 -8.47 10.61
N THR A 69 -1.00 -8.57 9.80
CA THR A 69 -1.07 -8.46 8.34
C THR A 69 -1.49 -9.76 7.64
N GLU A 70 -1.44 -10.91 8.30
CA GLU A 70 -1.80 -12.20 7.68
C GLU A 70 -3.27 -12.59 7.87
N GLY A 71 -4.06 -11.87 8.68
CA GLY A 71 -5.46 -12.18 8.95
C GLY A 71 -6.50 -11.27 8.29
N ALA A 72 -6.13 -10.05 7.90
CA ALA A 72 -6.87 -9.25 6.93
C ALA A 72 -6.11 -9.38 5.62
N ALA A 73 -6.74 -9.90 4.59
CA ALA A 73 -6.17 -9.92 3.24
C ALA A 73 -5.77 -8.49 2.87
N GLN A 74 -4.50 -8.14 3.17
CA GLN A 74 -4.00 -6.78 2.94
C GLN A 74 -3.98 -6.57 1.44
N ARG A 75 -4.79 -5.62 0.97
CA ARG A 75 -4.74 -5.19 -0.43
C ARG A 75 -3.31 -4.76 -0.71
N LYS A 76 -2.74 -5.30 -1.76
CA LYS A 76 -1.40 -4.92 -2.19
C LYS A 76 -1.36 -3.44 -2.51
N ARG A 77 -0.35 -2.75 -1.99
CA ARG A 77 -0.20 -1.31 -2.12
C ARG A 77 0.78 -0.96 -3.23
N VAL A 78 0.36 -0.11 -4.11
CA VAL A 78 1.16 0.38 -5.25
C VAL A 78 1.41 1.87 -5.09
N LEU A 79 2.67 2.28 -5.23
CA LEU A 79 3.04 3.68 -5.34
C LEU A 79 3.17 4.05 -6.83
N VAL A 80 2.41 5.05 -7.27
CA VAL A 80 2.47 5.60 -8.63
C VAL A 80 3.14 6.97 -8.59
N VAL A 81 4.17 7.16 -9.39
CA VAL A 81 4.95 8.40 -9.45
C VAL A 81 4.99 8.90 -10.90
N ASP A 82 4.31 10.02 -11.16
CA ASP A 82 4.22 10.64 -12.48
C ASP A 82 3.99 12.15 -12.29
N ASP A 83 4.62 13.02 -13.06
CA ASP A 83 4.48 14.46 -12.93
C ASP A 83 3.18 14.99 -13.53
N SER A 84 2.64 14.30 -14.54
CA SER A 84 1.36 14.60 -15.15
C SER A 84 0.20 14.17 -14.27
N ALA A 85 -0.55 15.12 -13.72
CA ALA A 85 -1.73 14.85 -12.90
C ALA A 85 -2.77 13.97 -13.63
N THR A 86 -2.92 14.15 -14.95
CA THR A 86 -3.85 13.38 -15.76
C THR A 86 -3.40 11.94 -15.93
N VAL A 87 -2.12 11.72 -16.28
CA VAL A 87 -1.57 10.36 -16.45
C VAL A 87 -1.56 9.62 -15.11
N ARG A 88 -1.09 10.26 -14.06
CA ARG A 88 -1.10 9.72 -12.71
C ARG A 88 -2.49 9.27 -12.24
N GLU A 89 -3.53 10.04 -12.57
CA GLU A 89 -4.91 9.65 -12.25
C GLU A 89 -5.39 8.47 -13.09
N VAL A 90 -5.02 8.38 -14.37
CA VAL A 90 -5.31 7.21 -15.22
C VAL A 90 -4.67 5.95 -14.66
N GLU A 91 -3.38 6.00 -14.33
CA GLU A 91 -2.65 4.88 -13.74
C GLU A 91 -3.28 4.44 -12.41
N ARG A 92 -3.58 5.41 -11.55
CA ARG A 92 -4.26 5.17 -10.28
C ARG A 92 -5.60 4.45 -10.48
N GLN A 93 -6.44 4.94 -11.41
CA GLN A 93 -7.74 4.33 -11.67
C GLN A 93 -7.63 2.92 -12.25
N LEU A 94 -6.68 2.67 -13.13
CA LEU A 94 -6.42 1.32 -13.66
C LEU A 94 -6.09 0.34 -12.54
N LEU A 95 -5.15 0.70 -11.66
CA LEU A 95 -4.73 -0.14 -10.54
C LEU A 95 -5.82 -0.35 -9.49
N VAL A 96 -6.59 0.72 -9.19
CA VAL A 96 -7.75 0.62 -8.27
C VAL A 96 -8.83 -0.31 -8.84
N ARG A 97 -9.13 -0.22 -10.15
CA ARG A 97 -10.08 -1.16 -10.81
C ARG A 97 -9.59 -2.61 -10.77
N LEU A 98 -8.27 -2.82 -10.81
CA LEU A 98 -7.68 -4.14 -10.62
C LEU A 98 -7.75 -4.62 -9.16
N GLY A 99 -8.11 -3.76 -8.19
CA GLY A 99 -8.29 -4.10 -6.78
C GLY A 99 -7.11 -3.77 -5.88
N TYR A 100 -6.09 -3.07 -6.37
CA TYR A 100 -4.94 -2.62 -5.58
C TYR A 100 -5.25 -1.33 -4.81
N GLU A 101 -4.58 -1.14 -3.68
CA GLU A 101 -4.53 0.15 -2.97
C GLU A 101 -3.45 1.02 -3.61
N VAL A 102 -3.76 2.26 -3.96
CA VAL A 102 -2.84 3.11 -4.71
C VAL A 102 -2.60 4.43 -4.01
N GLU A 103 -1.33 4.71 -3.76
CA GLU A 103 -0.84 6.01 -3.34
C GLU A 103 -0.09 6.68 -4.50
N THR A 104 -0.09 8.01 -4.57
CA THR A 104 0.49 8.73 -5.69
C THR A 104 1.47 9.79 -5.23
N ALA A 105 2.54 10.02 -6.01
CA ALA A 105 3.49 11.11 -5.85
C ALA A 105 3.68 11.84 -7.18
N LYS A 106 4.03 13.13 -7.13
CA LYS A 106 4.09 14.00 -8.32
C LYS A 106 5.46 14.08 -9.00
N ASP A 107 6.48 13.49 -8.39
CA ASP A 107 7.85 13.41 -8.93
C ASP A 107 8.69 12.42 -8.13
N GLY A 108 9.90 12.12 -8.61
CA GLY A 108 10.77 11.14 -7.99
C GLY A 108 11.20 11.47 -6.56
N ALA A 109 11.35 12.76 -6.22
CA ALA A 109 11.75 13.16 -4.87
C ALA A 109 10.62 12.89 -3.86
N ASP A 110 9.39 13.28 -4.19
CA ASP A 110 8.22 12.97 -3.37
C ASP A 110 7.96 11.45 -3.35
N GLY A 111 8.19 10.73 -4.46
CA GLY A 111 8.13 9.27 -4.55
C GLY A 111 9.12 8.58 -3.59
N LEU A 112 10.36 9.05 -3.53
CA LEU A 112 11.36 8.51 -2.60
C LEU A 112 10.98 8.76 -1.13
N ILE A 113 10.41 9.93 -0.83
CA ILE A 113 9.89 10.24 0.51
C ILE A 113 8.73 9.30 0.87
N ALA A 114 7.80 9.07 -0.07
CA ALA A 114 6.68 8.13 0.13
C ALA A 114 7.19 6.71 0.38
N LEU A 115 8.14 6.20 -0.43
CA LEU A 115 8.78 4.90 -0.23
C LEU A 115 9.39 4.76 1.16
N ARG A 116 10.04 5.81 1.65
CA ARG A 116 10.66 5.82 2.98
C ARG A 116 9.66 5.79 4.13
N ASN A 117 8.49 6.35 3.94
CA ASN A 117 7.46 6.49 4.98
C ASN A 117 6.39 5.40 4.92
N GLY A 118 6.26 4.70 3.80
CA GLY A 118 5.25 3.67 3.57
C GLY A 118 5.84 2.27 3.35
N ALA A 119 4.94 1.30 3.24
CA ALA A 119 5.25 -0.03 2.75
C ALA A 119 4.44 -0.28 1.47
N TYR A 120 5.12 -0.63 0.41
CA TYR A 120 4.53 -0.86 -0.91
C TYR A 120 5.00 -2.20 -1.45
N ASP A 121 4.13 -2.82 -2.26
CA ASP A 121 4.40 -4.07 -2.95
C ASP A 121 4.91 -3.82 -4.37
N LEU A 122 4.68 -2.61 -4.91
CA LEU A 122 5.10 -2.21 -6.25
C LEU A 122 5.33 -0.70 -6.32
N LEU A 123 6.36 -0.29 -7.05
CA LEU A 123 6.55 1.08 -7.53
C LEU A 123 6.29 1.12 -9.05
N VAL A 124 5.45 2.04 -9.49
CA VAL A 124 5.26 2.41 -10.89
C VAL A 124 5.75 3.85 -11.05
N SER A 125 6.68 4.10 -11.95
CA SER A 125 7.30 5.42 -12.10
C SER A 125 7.42 5.84 -13.57
N ASP A 126 7.04 7.08 -13.86
CA ASP A 126 7.45 7.75 -15.10
C ASP A 126 8.96 7.98 -15.12
N VAL A 127 9.52 8.15 -16.31
CA VAL A 127 10.96 8.47 -16.54
C VAL A 127 11.20 9.96 -16.38
N ASP A 128 10.43 10.78 -17.11
CA ASP A 128 10.72 12.20 -17.29
C ASP A 128 9.94 13.05 -16.28
N MET A 129 10.52 13.26 -15.12
CA MET A 129 9.93 14.05 -14.05
C MET A 129 10.88 15.16 -13.57
N PRO A 130 10.35 16.30 -13.09
CA PRO A 130 11.16 17.35 -12.50
C PRO A 130 11.80 16.90 -11.18
N ARG A 131 12.83 17.58 -10.75
CA ARG A 131 13.58 17.39 -9.48
C ARG A 131 14.33 16.06 -9.40
N MET A 132 13.69 14.95 -9.70
CA MET A 132 14.29 13.61 -9.72
C MET A 132 13.56 12.78 -10.79
N THR A 133 14.30 12.29 -11.74
CA THR A 133 13.80 11.40 -12.80
C THR A 133 13.45 10.03 -12.25
N GLY A 134 12.63 9.25 -12.99
CA GLY A 134 12.31 7.89 -12.58
C GLY A 134 13.52 6.97 -12.52
N ILE A 135 14.48 7.15 -13.43
CA ILE A 135 15.74 6.37 -13.40
C ILE A 135 16.56 6.68 -12.15
N GLU A 136 16.63 7.95 -11.74
CA GLU A 136 17.29 8.35 -10.49
C GLU A 136 16.54 7.82 -9.27
N LEU A 137 15.20 7.83 -9.29
CA LEU A 137 14.37 7.23 -8.23
C LEU A 137 14.64 5.74 -8.10
N VAL A 138 14.68 4.99 -9.21
CA VAL A 138 14.99 3.56 -9.21
C VAL A 138 16.37 3.30 -8.60
N ARG A 139 17.40 4.03 -9.04
CA ARG A 139 18.76 3.90 -8.50
C ARG A 139 18.81 4.22 -7.00
N ALA A 140 18.13 5.29 -6.57
CA ALA A 140 18.06 5.66 -5.16
C ALA A 140 17.34 4.59 -4.33
N ALA A 141 16.25 4.03 -4.83
CA ALA A 141 15.56 2.92 -4.18
C ALA A 141 16.47 1.68 -4.08
N ARG A 142 17.16 1.28 -5.15
CA ARG A 142 18.06 0.11 -5.14
C ARG A 142 19.27 0.28 -4.23
N ALA A 143 19.70 1.51 -3.98
CA ALA A 143 20.77 1.80 -3.02
C ALA A 143 20.36 1.56 -1.55
N GLU A 144 19.07 1.51 -1.26
CA GLU A 144 18.57 1.22 0.10
C GLU A 144 18.22 -0.27 0.24
N PRO A 145 18.86 -1.02 1.15
CA PRO A 145 18.65 -2.48 1.30
C PRO A 145 17.20 -2.90 1.50
N ARG A 146 16.39 -2.05 2.13
CA ARG A 146 14.97 -2.33 2.39
C ARG A 146 14.12 -2.38 1.12
N PHE A 147 14.58 -1.79 0.02
CA PHE A 147 13.89 -1.77 -1.27
C PHE A 147 14.57 -2.65 -2.33
N ALA A 148 15.61 -3.40 -1.97
CA ALA A 148 16.32 -4.25 -2.91
C ALA A 148 15.40 -5.26 -3.62
N GLY A 149 14.39 -5.76 -2.91
CA GLY A 149 13.39 -6.69 -3.44
C GLY A 149 12.07 -6.08 -3.90
N LEU A 150 11.91 -4.74 -3.82
CA LEU A 150 10.68 -4.08 -4.26
C LEU A 150 10.56 -4.17 -5.79
N PRO A 151 9.49 -4.75 -6.35
CA PRO A 151 9.23 -4.69 -7.77
C PRO A 151 9.06 -3.23 -8.24
N ILE A 152 9.66 -2.90 -9.40
CA ILE A 152 9.60 -1.56 -9.98
C ILE A 152 9.28 -1.68 -11.47
N ILE A 153 8.24 -0.98 -11.90
CA ILE A 153 7.89 -0.79 -13.31
C ILE A 153 8.19 0.66 -13.69
N ILE A 154 8.95 0.85 -14.76
CA ILE A 154 9.06 2.15 -15.42
C ILE A 154 8.01 2.22 -16.52
N VAL A 155 7.33 3.36 -16.62
CA VAL A 155 6.36 3.65 -17.67
C VAL A 155 6.75 4.95 -18.35
N SER A 156 6.86 4.97 -19.69
CA SER A 156 7.34 6.16 -20.41
C SER A 156 6.67 6.30 -21.77
N TYR A 157 6.69 7.50 -22.32
CA TYR A 157 6.37 7.71 -23.73
C TYR A 157 7.55 7.34 -24.67
N LYS A 158 8.75 7.14 -24.11
CA LYS A 158 9.93 6.74 -24.88
C LYS A 158 9.89 5.24 -25.14
N ASP A 159 10.03 4.86 -26.40
CA ASP A 159 9.99 3.48 -26.87
C ASP A 159 11.33 2.97 -27.42
N ARG A 160 12.39 3.81 -27.32
CA ARG A 160 13.70 3.44 -27.82
C ARG A 160 14.34 2.37 -26.94
N GLU A 161 15.05 1.44 -27.58
CA GLU A 161 15.73 0.36 -26.88
C GLU A 161 16.76 0.89 -25.85
N GLU A 162 17.43 2.02 -26.16
CA GLU A 162 18.37 2.67 -25.26
C GLU A 162 17.72 3.13 -23.94
N ASP A 163 16.51 3.73 -24.02
CA ASP A 163 15.77 4.17 -22.85
C ASP A 163 15.32 2.96 -22.01
N ARG A 164 14.89 1.90 -22.68
CA ARG A 164 14.50 0.64 -22.04
C ARG A 164 15.66 -0.02 -21.31
N LEU A 165 16.82 -0.11 -21.96
CA LEU A 165 18.03 -0.67 -21.37
C LEU A 165 18.46 0.16 -20.15
N ALA A 166 18.47 1.49 -20.24
CA ALA A 166 18.83 2.37 -19.13
C ALA A 166 17.91 2.18 -17.91
N GLY A 167 16.62 1.98 -18.12
CA GLY A 167 15.65 1.69 -17.04
C GLY A 167 15.91 0.34 -16.36
N LEU A 168 16.14 -0.71 -17.14
CA LEU A 168 16.44 -2.04 -16.63
C LEU A 168 17.80 -2.10 -15.92
N GLU A 169 18.83 -1.45 -16.47
CA GLU A 169 20.16 -1.33 -15.84
C GLU A 169 20.12 -0.54 -14.53
N ALA A 170 19.21 0.43 -14.39
CA ALA A 170 18.96 1.12 -13.14
C ALA A 170 18.38 0.20 -12.06
N GLY A 171 17.83 -0.96 -12.45
CA GLY A 171 17.26 -1.96 -11.54
C GLY A 171 15.73 -2.06 -11.59
N ALA A 172 15.05 -1.51 -12.62
CA ALA A 172 13.63 -1.77 -12.84
C ALA A 172 13.41 -3.23 -13.25
N ASN A 173 12.26 -3.79 -12.85
CA ASN A 173 11.86 -5.15 -13.21
C ASN A 173 11.16 -5.21 -14.57
N ALA A 174 10.51 -4.11 -14.96
CA ALA A 174 9.89 -3.95 -16.26
C ALA A 174 9.96 -2.50 -16.74
N TYR A 175 9.97 -2.34 -18.06
CA TYR A 175 9.83 -1.06 -18.72
C TYR A 175 8.70 -1.16 -19.74
N LEU A 176 7.71 -0.31 -19.62
CA LEU A 176 6.52 -0.28 -20.46
C LEU A 176 6.38 1.09 -21.13
N THR A 177 5.85 1.10 -22.33
CA THR A 177 5.40 2.37 -22.94
C THR A 177 4.02 2.74 -22.42
N LYS A 178 3.71 4.03 -22.31
CA LYS A 178 2.39 4.50 -21.88
C LYS A 178 1.24 4.04 -22.79
N GLY A 179 1.54 3.56 -23.99
CA GLY A 179 0.59 2.85 -24.85
C GLY A 179 0.05 1.55 -24.26
N ALA A 180 0.82 0.89 -23.40
CA ALA A 180 0.43 -0.35 -22.72
C ALA A 180 -0.77 -0.20 -21.76
N PHE A 181 -1.20 1.03 -21.45
CA PHE A 181 -2.43 1.28 -20.68
C PHE A 181 -3.71 0.99 -21.47
N GLN A 182 -3.64 0.96 -22.79
CA GLN A 182 -4.77 0.70 -23.66
C GLN A 182 -5.00 -0.80 -23.92
N ASP A 183 -4.02 -1.62 -23.61
CA ASP A 183 -4.07 -3.08 -23.70
C ASP A 183 -3.91 -3.73 -22.31
N GLU A 184 -3.98 -5.03 -22.25
CA GLU A 184 -3.85 -5.77 -20.98
C GLU A 184 -2.38 -5.90 -20.50
N THR A 185 -1.41 -5.39 -21.23
CA THR A 185 0.02 -5.59 -20.97
C THR A 185 0.41 -5.01 -19.60
N PHE A 186 -0.04 -3.79 -19.28
CA PHE A 186 0.22 -3.18 -17.99
C PHE A 186 -0.37 -4.00 -16.84
N ALA A 187 -1.65 -4.38 -16.95
CA ALA A 187 -2.34 -5.17 -15.95
C ALA A 187 -1.69 -6.54 -15.74
N THR A 188 -1.29 -7.20 -16.83
CA THR A 188 -0.59 -8.50 -16.80
C THR A 188 0.77 -8.36 -16.11
N THR A 189 1.57 -7.36 -16.49
CA THR A 189 2.88 -7.13 -15.87
C THR A 189 2.78 -6.88 -14.36
N VAL A 190 1.78 -6.10 -13.92
CA VAL A 190 1.54 -5.87 -12.49
C VAL A 190 1.21 -7.18 -11.78
N ARG A 191 0.31 -8.01 -12.34
CA ARG A 191 -0.04 -9.31 -11.76
C ARG A 191 1.13 -10.27 -11.70
N ASP A 192 1.95 -10.30 -12.74
CA ASP A 192 3.14 -11.17 -12.79
C ASP A 192 4.17 -10.81 -11.72
N LEU A 193 4.32 -9.52 -11.43
CA LEU A 193 5.28 -9.04 -10.44
C LEU A 193 4.80 -9.16 -9.00
N ILE A 194 3.54 -8.83 -8.73
CA ILE A 194 3.03 -8.79 -7.36
C ILE A 194 1.85 -9.74 -7.11
N GLY A 195 1.38 -10.48 -8.12
CA GLY A 195 0.23 -11.40 -8.05
C GLY A 195 -1.11 -10.67 -7.98
N GLU A 196 -2.20 -11.45 -7.99
CA GLU A 196 -3.56 -10.92 -7.91
C GLU A 196 -3.78 -10.11 -6.62
N PRO A 197 -4.63 -9.06 -6.67
CA PRO A 197 -5.01 -8.33 -5.48
C PRO A 197 -5.77 -9.25 -4.52
N THR A 198 -5.43 -9.20 -3.26
CA THR A 198 -6.15 -9.98 -2.24
C THR A 198 -7.53 -9.33 -2.03
N ARG A 199 -8.58 -10.12 -2.19
CA ARG A 199 -9.98 -9.69 -1.95
C ARG A 199 -10.26 -9.51 -0.47
#